data_9e0035390578e0be3c95f8e8b47f985e
#
_entry.id   9e0035390578e0be3c95f8e8b47f985e
#
_cell.length_a   1.000
_cell.length_b   1.000
_cell.length_c   1.000
_cell.angle_alpha   90.00
_cell.angle_beta   90.00
_cell.angle_gamma   90.00
#
_symmetry.space_group_name_H-M   'P 1'
#
loop_
_entity.id
_entity.type
_entity.pdbx_description
1 polymer ?
#
loop_
_entity_poly.entity_id
_entity_poly.type
_entity_poly.pdbx_seq_one_letter_code
_entity_poly.pdbx_strand_id
1 'polypeptide(L)'
;ALAAPQAMEKFGLKGTLKVFGAPAEEQLVSRPYFVRDGWFDDVDLAFHNHIGGEFSATHGLLQSALISATFTFHGETAHSGVAPWNGRDALDGVVLMDVGMAQYREHMRPEMRVHRVITNGGDQPNVIPRTAAVWWFFRDQTAEGAVKLFEQGKKLAQGAALMSNT
;
A
#
# COMPACT_ATOMS: atom_id res chain seq x y z
N ALA A 1 -22.67 8.15 14.61
CA ALA A 1 -22.51 7.90 16.05
C ALA A 1 -23.58 8.64 16.88
N LEU A 2 -23.77 9.95 16.75
CA LEU A 2 -24.69 10.73 17.62
C LEU A 2 -26.18 10.34 17.49
N ALA A 3 -26.65 9.95 16.32
CA ALA A 3 -28.04 9.58 16.10
C ALA A 3 -28.38 8.17 16.63
N ALA A 4 -27.42 7.28 16.75
CA ALA A 4 -27.66 5.90 17.15
C ALA A 4 -28.16 5.78 18.63
N PRO A 5 -27.55 6.44 19.64
CA PRO A 5 -28.09 6.43 21.00
C PRO A 5 -29.51 6.98 21.08
N GLN A 6 -29.81 8.04 20.33
CA GLN A 6 -31.18 8.63 20.30
C GLN A 6 -32.18 7.66 19.68
N ALA A 7 -31.81 6.92 18.64
CA ALA A 7 -32.66 5.88 18.06
C ALA A 7 -32.85 4.71 19.03
N MET A 8 -31.78 4.27 19.69
CA MET A 8 -31.87 3.20 20.70
C MET A 8 -32.86 3.58 21.84
N GLU A 9 -32.75 4.79 22.37
CA GLU A 9 -33.68 5.30 23.42
C GLU A 9 -35.11 5.37 22.89
N LYS A 10 -35.33 6.00 21.73
CA LYS A 10 -36.65 6.17 21.12
C LYS A 10 -37.36 4.86 20.85
N PHE A 11 -36.64 3.82 20.46
CA PHE A 11 -37.21 2.51 20.11
C PHE A 11 -37.04 1.46 21.19
N GLY A 12 -36.54 1.83 22.38
CA GLY A 12 -36.34 0.91 23.49
C GLY A 12 -35.34 -0.21 23.21
N LEU A 13 -34.36 0.02 22.31
CA LEU A 13 -33.35 -0.96 21.95
C LEU A 13 -32.29 -1.04 23.05
N LYS A 14 -31.97 -2.28 23.46
CA LYS A 14 -30.89 -2.54 24.42
C LYS A 14 -29.63 -2.96 23.73
N GLY A 15 -28.49 -2.55 24.25
CA GLY A 15 -27.19 -2.91 23.74
C GLY A 15 -26.12 -1.89 24.08
N THR A 16 -24.91 -2.18 23.73
CA THR A 16 -23.77 -1.28 23.90
C THR A 16 -23.32 -0.77 22.53
N LEU A 17 -23.20 0.55 22.39
CA LEU A 17 -22.64 1.18 21.21
C LEU A 17 -21.18 1.58 21.49
N LYS A 18 -20.25 0.97 20.77
CA LYS A 18 -18.84 1.36 20.75
C LYS A 18 -18.54 2.20 19.51
N VAL A 19 -17.80 3.28 19.67
CA VAL A 19 -17.35 4.14 18.57
C VAL A 19 -15.83 4.14 18.55
N PHE A 20 -15.25 3.67 17.44
CA PHE A 20 -13.82 3.59 17.25
C PHE A 20 -13.35 4.73 16.32
N GLY A 21 -12.48 5.60 16.82
CA GLY A 21 -11.73 6.52 16.00
C GLY A 21 -10.54 5.80 15.39
N ALA A 22 -10.50 5.70 14.07
CA ALA A 22 -9.43 4.99 13.35
C ALA A 22 -8.55 5.97 12.58
N PRO A 23 -7.52 6.57 13.21
CA PRO A 23 -6.59 7.48 12.55
C PRO A 23 -5.76 6.74 11.50
N ALA A 24 -5.24 7.48 10.51
CA ALA A 24 -4.39 6.97 9.43
C ALA A 24 -5.02 5.78 8.67
N GLU A 25 -6.31 5.88 8.38
CA GLU A 25 -7.06 4.82 7.67
C GLU A 25 -6.47 4.52 6.31
N GLU A 26 -6.11 5.54 5.54
CA GLU A 26 -5.50 5.43 4.21
C GLU A 26 -4.07 4.85 4.24
N GLN A 27 -3.44 4.80 5.40
CA GLN A 27 -2.17 4.13 5.63
C GLN A 27 -2.34 2.70 6.17
N LEU A 28 -3.58 2.25 6.40
CA LEU A 28 -3.95 0.89 6.83
C LEU A 28 -3.39 0.49 8.21
N VAL A 29 -3.16 1.44 9.10
CA VAL A 29 -2.40 1.16 10.33
C VAL A 29 -3.22 0.99 11.59
N SER A 30 -4.38 1.64 11.78
CA SER A 30 -5.07 1.60 13.08
C SER A 30 -5.94 0.35 13.31
N ARG A 31 -6.80 -0.01 12.36
CA ARG A 31 -7.80 -1.07 12.53
C ARG A 31 -7.21 -2.47 12.77
N PRO A 32 -6.15 -2.91 12.07
CA PRO A 32 -5.53 -4.19 12.37
C PRO A 32 -5.00 -4.31 13.80
N TYR A 33 -4.53 -3.20 14.36
CA TYR A 33 -4.08 -3.17 15.76
C TYR A 33 -5.25 -3.33 16.73
N PHE A 34 -6.40 -2.69 16.46
CA PHE A 34 -7.60 -2.85 17.30
C PHE A 34 -8.07 -4.31 17.31
N VAL A 35 -8.05 -4.98 16.15
CA VAL A 35 -8.39 -6.41 16.06
C VAL A 35 -7.38 -7.26 16.83
N ARG A 36 -6.09 -7.04 16.62
CA ARG A 36 -5.01 -7.77 17.32
C ARG A 36 -5.12 -7.64 18.85
N ASP A 37 -5.47 -6.45 19.32
CA ASP A 37 -5.49 -6.12 20.74
C ASP A 37 -6.87 -6.45 21.38
N GLY A 38 -7.77 -7.17 20.67
CA GLY A 38 -9.02 -7.70 21.19
C GLY A 38 -10.16 -6.67 21.37
N TRP A 39 -10.04 -5.48 20.76
CA TRP A 39 -11.03 -4.42 20.94
C TRP A 39 -12.41 -4.74 20.35
N PHE A 40 -12.47 -5.75 19.47
CA PHE A 40 -13.69 -6.20 18.81
C PHE A 40 -14.21 -7.54 19.34
N ASP A 41 -13.59 -8.16 20.36
CA ASP A 41 -13.92 -9.51 20.81
C ASP A 41 -15.34 -9.64 21.38
N ASP A 42 -15.91 -8.55 21.86
CA ASP A 42 -17.29 -8.46 22.37
C ASP A 42 -18.22 -7.67 21.44
N VAL A 43 -17.86 -7.53 20.16
CA VAL A 43 -18.66 -6.80 19.17
C VAL A 43 -19.40 -7.78 18.26
N ASP A 44 -20.75 -7.79 18.36
CA ASP A 44 -21.59 -8.64 17.52
C ASP A 44 -21.74 -8.12 16.10
N LEU A 45 -21.77 -6.79 15.91
CA LEU A 45 -21.96 -6.12 14.62
C LEU A 45 -21.05 -4.91 14.49
N ALA A 46 -20.36 -4.80 13.37
CA ALA A 46 -19.53 -3.66 13.04
C ALA A 46 -20.06 -2.93 11.79
N PHE A 47 -20.16 -1.61 11.89
CA PHE A 47 -20.55 -0.75 10.79
C PHE A 47 -19.38 0.15 10.43
N HIS A 48 -19.10 0.26 9.14
CA HIS A 48 -18.12 1.17 8.58
C HIS A 48 -18.79 2.03 7.52
N ASN A 49 -18.55 3.32 7.55
CA ASN A 49 -19.00 4.24 6.51
C ASN A 49 -17.81 4.77 5.72
N HIS A 50 -17.98 4.82 4.42
CA HIS A 50 -17.01 5.34 3.47
C HIS A 50 -17.69 6.33 2.54
N ILE A 51 -16.97 7.34 2.09
CA ILE A 51 -17.45 8.27 1.07
C ILE A 51 -17.60 7.50 -0.24
N GLY A 52 -18.76 7.66 -0.89
CA GLY A 52 -19.07 7.03 -2.17
C GLY A 52 -19.82 7.99 -3.08
N GLY A 53 -19.99 7.61 -4.34
CA GLY A 53 -20.76 8.36 -5.33
C GLY A 53 -22.28 8.25 -5.15
N GLU A 54 -22.75 7.31 -4.35
CA GLU A 54 -24.17 7.02 -4.17
C GLU A 54 -24.48 6.79 -2.68
N PHE A 55 -25.73 7.07 -2.28
CA PHE A 55 -26.22 6.71 -0.97
C PHE A 55 -26.62 5.22 -0.97
N SER A 56 -25.82 4.40 -0.33
CA SER A 56 -26.01 2.95 -0.31
C SER A 56 -25.64 2.35 1.04
N ALA A 57 -26.16 1.17 1.33
CA ALA A 57 -25.76 0.31 2.44
C ALA A 57 -25.53 -1.10 1.88
N THR A 58 -24.37 -1.67 2.15
CA THR A 58 -23.98 -2.99 1.66
C THR A 58 -23.52 -3.86 2.80
N HIS A 59 -23.66 -5.18 2.67
CA HIS A 59 -23.10 -6.16 3.57
C HIS A 59 -22.41 -7.27 2.78
N GLY A 60 -21.47 -7.98 3.39
CA GLY A 60 -20.74 -9.06 2.72
C GLY A 60 -19.83 -8.57 1.60
N LEU A 61 -19.39 -7.30 1.65
CA LEU A 61 -18.48 -6.74 0.67
C LEU A 61 -17.12 -7.42 0.77
N LEU A 62 -16.64 -7.95 -0.36
CA LEU A 62 -15.28 -8.46 -0.48
C LEU A 62 -14.32 -7.29 -0.63
N GLN A 63 -13.44 -7.13 0.35
CA GLN A 63 -12.36 -6.15 0.29
C GLN A 63 -11.05 -6.81 -0.09
N SER A 64 -10.15 -6.06 -0.74
CA SER A 64 -8.84 -6.55 -1.07
C SER A 64 -7.94 -6.63 0.16
N ALA A 65 -7.24 -7.75 0.32
CA ALA A 65 -6.04 -7.78 1.14
C ALA A 65 -4.96 -6.90 0.52
N LEU A 66 -4.06 -6.35 1.34
CA LEU A 66 -3.04 -5.42 0.90
C LEU A 66 -1.73 -5.65 1.62
N ILE A 67 -0.63 -5.56 0.86
CA ILE A 67 0.74 -5.40 1.40
C ILE A 67 1.27 -4.06 0.92
N SER A 68 1.76 -3.28 1.88
CA SER A 68 2.43 -1.99 1.66
C SER A 68 3.93 -2.17 1.87
N ALA A 69 4.74 -1.83 0.88
CA ALA A 69 6.19 -2.01 0.94
C ALA A 69 6.93 -0.89 0.21
N THR A 70 8.02 -0.43 0.80
CA THR A 70 8.98 0.47 0.16
C THR A 70 10.20 -0.31 -0.28
N PHE A 71 10.60 -0.14 -1.53
CA PHE A 71 11.85 -0.65 -2.07
C PHE A 71 12.83 0.51 -2.20
N THR A 72 14.01 0.35 -1.62
CA THR A 72 15.08 1.35 -1.68
C THR A 72 16.26 0.76 -2.42
N PHE A 73 16.73 1.49 -3.42
CA PHE A 73 17.92 1.15 -4.20
C PHE A 73 19.09 2.02 -3.75
N HIS A 74 20.28 1.44 -3.76
CA HIS A 74 21.51 2.10 -3.32
C HIS A 74 22.57 2.04 -4.41
N GLY A 75 22.96 3.19 -4.91
CA GLY A 75 23.97 3.36 -5.93
C GLY A 75 25.20 4.11 -5.42
N GLU A 76 25.87 4.79 -6.34
CA GLU A 76 27.03 5.64 -6.07
C GLU A 76 26.87 6.97 -6.80
N THR A 77 27.09 8.08 -6.10
CA THR A 77 26.92 9.40 -6.70
C THR A 77 28.10 9.78 -7.60
N ALA A 78 27.82 10.48 -8.69
CA ALA A 78 28.79 11.09 -9.55
C ALA A 78 28.19 12.31 -10.26
N HIS A 79 29.03 13.16 -10.83
CA HIS A 79 28.57 14.27 -11.63
C HIS A 79 28.22 13.78 -13.05
N SER A 80 26.92 13.84 -13.41
CA SER A 80 26.39 13.26 -14.64
C SER A 80 27.02 13.82 -15.92
N GLY A 81 27.43 15.09 -15.91
CA GLY A 81 28.03 15.77 -17.09
C GLY A 81 29.55 15.69 -17.15
N VAL A 82 30.25 15.17 -16.13
CA VAL A 82 31.71 15.18 -16.05
C VAL A 82 32.32 13.79 -16.05
N ALA A 83 31.85 12.94 -15.12
CA ALA A 83 32.38 11.61 -14.90
C ALA A 83 31.27 10.60 -14.51
N PRO A 84 30.21 10.43 -15.33
CA PRO A 84 29.07 9.57 -14.97
C PRO A 84 29.48 8.10 -14.80
N TRP A 85 30.55 7.65 -15.45
CA TRP A 85 31.07 6.27 -15.33
C TRP A 85 31.58 5.90 -13.94
N ASN A 86 31.74 6.88 -13.03
CA ASN A 86 32.08 6.65 -11.63
C ASN A 86 30.84 6.44 -10.75
N GLY A 87 29.64 6.65 -11.29
CA GLY A 87 28.38 6.52 -10.57
C GLY A 87 27.67 5.21 -10.86
N ARG A 88 26.70 4.91 -10.00
CA ARG A 88 25.65 3.89 -10.22
C ARG A 88 24.34 4.54 -9.81
N ASP A 89 23.44 4.71 -10.76
CA ASP A 89 22.19 5.45 -10.54
C ASP A 89 21.16 4.59 -9.80
N ALA A 90 20.85 4.95 -8.55
CA ALA A 90 19.82 4.28 -7.78
C ALA A 90 18.42 4.44 -8.40
N LEU A 91 18.16 5.53 -9.12
CA LEU A 91 16.88 5.75 -9.79
C LEU A 91 16.68 4.77 -10.96
N ASP A 92 17.74 4.32 -11.63
CA ASP A 92 17.63 3.29 -12.65
C ASP A 92 17.03 2.01 -12.10
N GLY A 93 17.39 1.62 -10.87
CA GLY A 93 16.79 0.47 -10.20
C GLY A 93 15.28 0.64 -9.98
N VAL A 94 14.84 1.82 -9.57
CA VAL A 94 13.40 2.16 -9.42
C VAL A 94 12.68 2.09 -10.77
N VAL A 95 13.26 2.68 -11.82
CA VAL A 95 12.67 2.71 -13.18
C VAL A 95 12.59 1.30 -13.76
N LEU A 96 13.65 0.50 -13.65
CA LEU A 96 13.66 -0.88 -14.14
C LEU A 96 12.66 -1.77 -13.40
N MET A 97 12.49 -1.59 -12.09
CA MET A 97 11.44 -2.27 -11.32
C MET A 97 10.05 -1.87 -11.82
N ASP A 98 9.83 -0.58 -12.10
CA ASP A 98 8.54 -0.08 -12.59
C ASP A 98 8.21 -0.66 -13.98
N VAL A 99 9.17 -0.67 -14.89
CA VAL A 99 9.02 -1.29 -16.21
C VAL A 99 8.74 -2.79 -16.08
N GLY A 100 9.49 -3.50 -15.24
CA GLY A 100 9.26 -4.93 -14.98
C GLY A 100 7.87 -5.22 -14.44
N MET A 101 7.39 -4.39 -13.51
CA MET A 101 6.03 -4.51 -12.98
C MET A 101 4.97 -4.18 -14.04
N ALA A 102 5.22 -3.20 -14.91
CA ALA A 102 4.31 -2.86 -16.02
C ALA A 102 4.14 -4.05 -16.99
N GLN A 103 5.23 -4.76 -17.30
CA GLN A 103 5.16 -5.99 -18.12
C GLN A 103 4.43 -7.12 -17.39
N TYR A 104 4.68 -7.28 -16.08
CA TYR A 104 4.00 -8.31 -15.28
C TYR A 104 2.48 -8.11 -15.20
N ARG A 105 1.98 -6.87 -15.34
CA ARG A 105 0.52 -6.58 -15.33
C ARG A 105 -0.26 -7.35 -16.39
N GLU A 106 0.35 -7.72 -17.51
CA GLU A 106 -0.27 -8.57 -18.54
C GLU A 106 -0.71 -9.93 -17.99
N HIS A 107 -0.01 -10.42 -16.96
CA HIS A 107 -0.25 -11.73 -16.35
C HIS A 107 -1.07 -11.67 -15.06
N MET A 108 -1.54 -10.48 -14.66
CA MET A 108 -2.35 -10.29 -13.46
C MET A 108 -3.81 -10.68 -13.70
N ARG A 109 -4.40 -11.36 -12.72
CA ARG A 109 -5.84 -11.60 -12.72
C ARG A 109 -6.61 -10.28 -12.53
N PRO A 110 -7.90 -10.21 -12.97
CA PRO A 110 -8.70 -8.98 -12.89
C PRO A 110 -8.83 -8.37 -11.49
N GLU A 111 -8.78 -9.20 -10.44
CA GLU A 111 -8.87 -8.78 -9.05
C GLU A 111 -7.56 -8.23 -8.47
N MET A 112 -6.42 -8.54 -9.08
CA MET A 112 -5.11 -8.07 -8.62
C MET A 112 -4.91 -6.58 -8.96
N ARG A 113 -4.28 -5.84 -8.06
CA ARG A 113 -3.87 -4.44 -8.30
C ARG A 113 -2.50 -4.18 -7.72
N VAL A 114 -1.72 -3.41 -8.47
CA VAL A 114 -0.48 -2.81 -8.00
C VAL A 114 -0.43 -1.34 -8.39
N HIS A 115 -0.01 -0.50 -7.49
CA HIS A 115 0.20 0.92 -7.73
C HIS A 115 1.29 1.44 -6.81
N ARG A 116 1.94 2.52 -7.24
CA ARG A 116 3.12 3.01 -6.55
C ARG A 116 3.22 4.53 -6.62
N VAL A 117 4.10 5.04 -5.77
CA VAL A 117 4.64 6.39 -5.86
C VAL A 117 6.16 6.32 -5.68
N ILE A 118 6.91 7.07 -6.50
CA ILE A 118 8.34 7.28 -6.27
C ILE A 118 8.46 8.29 -5.14
N THR A 119 9.02 7.86 -4.03
CA THR A 119 9.15 8.69 -2.81
C THR A 119 10.47 9.42 -2.73
N ASN A 120 11.48 8.92 -3.45
CA ASN A 120 12.77 9.56 -3.62
C ASN A 120 13.31 9.24 -5.02
N GLY A 121 13.55 10.25 -5.84
CA GLY A 121 14.09 10.12 -7.19
C GLY A 121 15.40 10.89 -7.41
N GLY A 122 16.04 11.36 -6.35
CA GLY A 122 17.24 12.21 -6.42
C GLY A 122 16.91 13.69 -6.28
N ASP A 123 17.95 14.54 -6.34
CA ASP A 123 17.86 15.97 -6.01
C ASP A 123 18.02 16.87 -7.24
N GLN A 124 18.97 16.57 -8.15
CA GLN A 124 19.30 17.41 -9.30
C GLN A 124 19.65 16.56 -10.52
N PRO A 125 19.34 17.02 -11.75
CA PRO A 125 19.62 16.26 -12.99
C PRO A 125 21.10 15.98 -13.27
N ASN A 126 21.98 16.80 -12.72
CA ASN A 126 23.45 16.67 -12.91
C ASN A 126 24.13 15.86 -11.80
N VAL A 127 23.37 15.29 -10.87
CA VAL A 127 23.88 14.48 -9.74
C VAL A 127 23.24 13.11 -9.82
N ILE A 128 24.03 12.07 -10.08
CA ILE A 128 23.57 10.67 -10.07
C ILE A 128 23.09 10.32 -8.65
N PRO A 129 21.82 9.92 -8.47
CA PRO A 129 21.27 9.61 -7.16
C PRO A 129 21.96 8.43 -6.48
N ARG A 130 22.49 8.66 -5.27
CA ARG A 130 23.03 7.59 -4.43
C ARG A 130 21.96 6.68 -3.87
N THR A 131 20.75 7.22 -3.66
CA THR A 131 19.62 6.50 -3.08
C THR A 131 18.35 6.93 -3.79
N ALA A 132 17.54 5.95 -4.19
CA ALA A 132 16.20 6.17 -4.70
C ALA A 132 15.21 5.19 -4.07
N ALA A 133 13.95 5.57 -3.96
CA ALA A 133 12.95 4.75 -3.29
C ALA A 133 11.59 4.84 -3.98
N VAL A 134 10.90 3.70 -4.00
CA VAL A 134 9.55 3.57 -4.52
C VAL A 134 8.67 2.81 -3.53
N TRP A 135 7.52 3.36 -3.23
CA TRP A 135 6.53 2.78 -2.34
C TRP A 135 5.42 2.14 -3.16
N TRP A 136 5.18 0.84 -2.95
CA TRP A 136 4.21 0.01 -3.65
C TRP A 136 3.12 -0.52 -2.74
N PHE A 137 1.90 -0.59 -3.28
CA PHE A 137 0.80 -1.39 -2.75
C PHE A 137 0.56 -2.61 -3.65
N PHE A 138 0.45 -3.79 -3.03
CA PHE A 138 0.14 -5.07 -3.67
C PHE A 138 -1.20 -5.56 -3.14
N ARG A 139 -2.20 -5.69 -4.00
CA ARG A 139 -3.56 -6.04 -3.61
C ARG A 139 -4.04 -7.30 -4.32
N ASP A 140 -4.74 -8.17 -3.57
CA ASP A 140 -5.49 -9.32 -4.07
C ASP A 140 -6.73 -9.52 -3.18
N GLN A 141 -7.70 -10.35 -3.60
CA GLN A 141 -8.88 -10.68 -2.77
C GLN A 141 -8.49 -11.44 -1.49
N THR A 142 -7.39 -12.19 -1.51
CA THR A 142 -6.92 -12.99 -0.39
C THR A 142 -5.56 -12.51 0.12
N ALA A 143 -5.30 -12.72 1.41
CA ALA A 143 -3.99 -12.43 1.99
C ALA A 143 -2.88 -13.25 1.32
N GLU A 144 -3.13 -14.53 1.02
CA GLU A 144 -2.19 -15.40 0.31
C GLU A 144 -1.87 -14.86 -1.09
N GLY A 145 -2.88 -14.39 -1.82
CA GLY A 145 -2.70 -13.78 -3.15
C GLY A 145 -1.88 -12.50 -3.08
N ALA A 146 -2.13 -11.63 -2.09
CA ALA A 146 -1.35 -10.41 -1.88
C ALA A 146 0.12 -10.74 -1.55
N VAL A 147 0.39 -11.78 -0.74
CA VAL A 147 1.75 -12.26 -0.45
C VAL A 147 2.44 -12.74 -1.73
N LYS A 148 1.78 -13.58 -2.54
CA LYS A 148 2.34 -14.05 -3.82
C LYS A 148 2.69 -12.91 -4.77
N LEU A 149 1.81 -11.90 -4.85
CA LEU A 149 2.04 -10.72 -5.67
C LEU A 149 3.22 -9.88 -5.15
N PHE A 150 3.34 -9.72 -3.85
CA PHE A 150 4.48 -9.06 -3.21
C PHE A 150 5.81 -9.82 -3.45
N GLU A 151 5.81 -11.16 -3.35
CA GLU A 151 6.99 -11.97 -3.68
C GLU A 151 7.43 -11.78 -5.15
N GLN A 152 6.47 -11.63 -6.06
CA GLN A 152 6.80 -11.26 -7.44
C GLN A 152 7.42 -9.85 -7.52
N GLY A 153 6.89 -8.89 -6.77
CA GLY A 153 7.47 -7.54 -6.66
C GLY A 153 8.92 -7.58 -6.17
N LYS A 154 9.24 -8.41 -5.17
CA LYS A 154 10.62 -8.60 -4.70
C LYS A 154 11.55 -9.15 -5.77
N LYS A 155 11.11 -10.13 -6.55
CA LYS A 155 11.91 -10.67 -7.67
C LYS A 155 12.20 -9.62 -8.72
N LEU A 156 11.21 -8.77 -9.05
CA LEU A 156 11.41 -7.67 -10.00
C LEU A 156 12.39 -6.63 -9.45
N ALA A 157 12.29 -6.29 -8.16
CA ALA A 157 13.25 -5.37 -7.52
C ALA A 157 14.68 -5.94 -7.53
N GLN A 158 14.83 -7.23 -7.22
CA GLN A 158 16.14 -7.91 -7.28
C GLN A 158 16.71 -7.92 -8.70
N GLY A 159 15.88 -8.23 -9.70
CA GLY A 159 16.29 -8.17 -11.12
C GLY A 159 16.70 -6.75 -11.54
N ALA A 160 15.93 -5.74 -11.14
CA ALA A 160 16.22 -4.34 -11.40
C ALA A 160 17.56 -3.91 -10.76
N ALA A 161 17.81 -4.29 -9.51
CA ALA A 161 19.05 -4.01 -8.80
C ALA A 161 20.25 -4.65 -9.49
N LEU A 162 20.13 -5.90 -9.95
CA LEU A 162 21.20 -6.58 -10.72
C LEU A 162 21.47 -5.87 -12.06
N MET A 163 20.42 -5.43 -12.76
CA MET A 163 20.57 -4.74 -14.06
C MET A 163 21.21 -3.36 -13.93
N SER A 164 20.89 -2.61 -12.85
CA SER A 164 21.39 -1.27 -12.57
C SER A 164 22.68 -1.27 -11.72
N ASN A 165 23.08 -2.42 -11.21
CA ASN A 165 24.21 -2.55 -10.28
C ASN A 165 24.02 -1.71 -8.99
N THR A 166 22.79 -1.72 -8.44
CA THR A 166 22.40 -0.94 -7.26
C THR A 166 21.87 -1.82 -6.13
#